data_a547346724e18dffe26a6b1133e2b516
#
_entry.id   a547346724e18dffe26a6b1133e2b516
#
_cell.length_a   1.000
_cell.length_b   1.000
_cell.length_c   1.000
_cell.angle_alpha   90.00
_cell.angle_beta   90.00
_cell.angle_gamma   90.00
#
_symmetry.space_group_name_H-M   'P 1'
#
loop_
_entity.id
_entity.type
_entity.pdbx_description
1 polymer ?
#
loop_
_entity_poly.entity_id
_entity_poly.type
_entity_poly.pdbx_seq_one_letter_code
_entity_poly.pdbx_strand_id
1 'polypeptide(L)'
;MPELIKEGETYPNGSGSLTVLKYEKAIRILVKHNDEYGHEMWTQADRIRKGVVRNPFEKHKNGLSFTGYGYCCNLDKKLRDAIYRTWRGAVHRTIADNYGKYVARNVYKDATLCSEWHNFQNFCRFVCENRYYQAGFQLDKDLLVRGNKHYSPDTCCFLPLELNGVICSDFDNK
;
A
#
# COMPACT_ATOMS: atom_id res chain seq x y z
N MET A 1 12.87 -35.79 -10.02
CA MET A 1 11.43 -35.48 -10.14
C MET A 1 11.15 -34.23 -9.30
N PRO A 2 10.26 -33.34 -9.70
CA PRO A 2 9.91 -32.19 -8.83
C PRO A 2 9.26 -32.74 -7.56
N GLU A 3 9.60 -32.11 -6.43
CA GLU A 3 9.06 -32.45 -5.11
C GLU A 3 7.53 -32.38 -5.11
N LEU A 4 6.89 -33.40 -4.54
CA LEU A 4 5.43 -33.49 -4.44
C LEU A 4 4.95 -32.54 -3.32
N ILE A 5 4.08 -31.64 -3.65
CA ILE A 5 3.42 -30.74 -2.67
C ILE A 5 2.29 -31.51 -1.99
N LYS A 6 2.27 -31.48 -0.65
CA LYS A 6 1.30 -32.22 0.15
C LYS A 6 0.49 -31.28 1.07
N GLU A 7 -0.76 -31.67 1.30
CA GLU A 7 -1.62 -31.00 2.30
C GLU A 7 -1.04 -31.13 3.71
N GLY A 8 -1.16 -30.08 4.50
CA GLY A 8 -0.64 -29.98 5.85
C GLY A 8 0.84 -29.62 5.93
N GLU A 9 1.60 -29.69 4.86
CA GLU A 9 3.02 -29.33 4.86
C GLU A 9 3.25 -27.83 4.74
N THR A 10 4.34 -27.37 5.34
CA THR A 10 4.78 -25.97 5.32
C THR A 10 5.96 -25.79 4.36
N TYR A 11 5.90 -24.74 3.55
CA TYR A 11 6.92 -24.41 2.55
C TYR A 11 7.47 -23.00 2.77
N PRO A 12 8.77 -22.77 2.55
CA PRO A 12 9.36 -21.45 2.57
C PRO A 12 8.71 -20.53 1.51
N ASN A 13 8.49 -19.26 1.83
CA ASN A 13 7.94 -18.29 0.89
C ASN A 13 8.38 -16.87 1.22
N GLY A 14 9.15 -16.24 0.34
CA GLY A 14 9.70 -14.90 0.60
C GLY A 14 10.51 -14.87 1.90
N SER A 15 10.19 -13.94 2.80
CA SER A 15 10.81 -13.84 4.13
C SER A 15 10.15 -14.71 5.21
N GLY A 16 9.11 -15.48 4.85
CA GLY A 16 8.32 -16.29 5.77
C GLY A 16 8.05 -17.69 5.24
N SER A 17 6.86 -18.21 5.55
CA SER A 17 6.41 -19.53 5.09
C SER A 17 4.91 -19.54 4.81
N LEU A 18 4.45 -20.58 4.18
CA LEU A 18 3.04 -20.88 3.97
C LEU A 18 2.74 -22.35 4.23
N THR A 19 1.51 -22.66 4.62
CA THR A 19 1.00 -24.01 4.81
C THR A 19 0.01 -24.36 3.72
N VAL A 20 0.12 -25.53 3.13
CA VAL A 20 -0.84 -26.06 2.15
C VAL A 20 -2.08 -26.56 2.88
N LEU A 21 -3.21 -25.93 2.64
CA LEU A 21 -4.49 -26.31 3.24
C LEU A 21 -5.25 -27.34 2.41
N LYS A 22 -5.17 -27.23 1.06
CA LYS A 22 -5.86 -28.12 0.14
C LYS A 22 -5.11 -28.22 -1.19
N TYR A 23 -4.97 -29.43 -1.72
CA TYR A 23 -4.41 -29.71 -3.04
C TYR A 23 -5.48 -30.30 -3.96
N GLU A 24 -5.98 -29.53 -4.92
CA GLU A 24 -6.92 -30.02 -5.92
C GLU A 24 -6.18 -30.50 -7.18
N LYS A 25 -5.26 -29.70 -7.68
CA LYS A 25 -4.38 -29.97 -8.82
C LYS A 25 -3.21 -29.00 -8.84
N ALA A 26 -2.17 -29.28 -9.63
CA ALA A 26 -0.93 -28.50 -9.66
C ALA A 26 -1.12 -26.98 -9.91
N ILE A 27 -2.19 -26.58 -10.57
CA ILE A 27 -2.53 -25.16 -10.84
C ILE A 27 -3.56 -24.60 -9.88
N ARG A 28 -4.01 -25.37 -8.87
CA ARG A 28 -5.05 -24.95 -7.93
C ARG A 28 -4.81 -25.59 -6.56
N ILE A 29 -4.07 -24.87 -5.74
CA ILE A 29 -3.67 -25.25 -4.39
C ILE A 29 -4.06 -24.12 -3.45
N LEU A 30 -4.83 -24.42 -2.39
CA LEU A 30 -5.14 -23.46 -1.35
C LEU A 30 -4.01 -23.44 -0.33
N VAL A 31 -3.48 -22.26 -0.06
CA VAL A 31 -2.41 -22.06 0.92
C VAL A 31 -2.80 -20.98 1.92
N LYS A 32 -2.20 -21.02 3.10
CA LYS A 32 -2.30 -19.99 4.15
C LYS A 32 -0.90 -19.46 4.45
N HIS A 33 -0.72 -18.16 4.42
CA HIS A 33 0.52 -17.54 4.89
C HIS A 33 0.64 -17.64 6.41
N ASN A 34 1.82 -18.00 6.91
CA ASN A 34 2.10 -18.23 8.34
C ASN A 34 2.62 -16.94 8.98
N ASP A 35 1.82 -15.89 8.89
CA ASP A 35 2.05 -14.60 9.53
C ASP A 35 0.84 -14.24 10.42
N GLU A 36 0.89 -13.06 11.06
CA GLU A 36 -0.16 -12.55 11.92
C GLU A 36 -1.53 -12.39 11.22
N TYR A 37 -1.54 -12.24 9.89
CA TYR A 37 -2.77 -12.06 9.09
C TYR A 37 -3.38 -13.39 8.65
N GLY A 38 -2.58 -14.43 8.50
CA GLY A 38 -3.02 -15.76 8.11
C GLY A 38 -3.79 -15.79 6.79
N HIS A 39 -3.40 -14.97 5.82
CA HIS A 39 -4.12 -14.82 4.55
C HIS A 39 -4.14 -16.11 3.74
N GLU A 40 -5.33 -16.51 3.32
CA GLU A 40 -5.55 -17.70 2.49
C GLU A 40 -5.74 -17.31 1.04
N MET A 41 -5.13 -18.06 0.13
CA MET A 41 -5.27 -17.85 -1.30
C MET A 41 -5.02 -19.07 -2.14
N TRP A 42 -5.61 -19.10 -3.33
CA TRP A 42 -5.32 -20.13 -4.33
C TRP A 42 -4.04 -19.78 -5.11
N THR A 43 -3.18 -20.78 -5.30
CA THR A 43 -1.91 -20.63 -6.02
C THR A 43 -1.57 -21.88 -6.82
N GLN A 44 -0.37 -21.93 -7.38
CA GLN A 44 0.13 -23.02 -8.22
C GLN A 44 1.37 -23.65 -7.61
N ALA A 45 1.57 -24.95 -7.86
CA ALA A 45 2.70 -25.72 -7.37
C ALA A 45 4.07 -25.10 -7.69
N ASP A 46 4.22 -24.57 -8.88
CA ASP A 46 5.47 -23.93 -9.32
C ASP A 46 5.83 -22.70 -8.48
N ARG A 47 4.84 -21.89 -8.10
CA ARG A 47 5.06 -20.73 -7.22
C ARG A 47 5.44 -21.13 -5.80
N ILE A 48 4.83 -22.20 -5.28
CA ILE A 48 5.17 -22.75 -3.96
C ILE A 48 6.61 -23.24 -3.94
N ARG A 49 7.01 -24.06 -4.93
CA ARG A 49 8.39 -24.58 -5.04
C ARG A 49 9.44 -23.47 -5.17
N LYS A 50 9.10 -22.39 -5.85
CA LYS A 50 9.97 -21.21 -6.00
C LYS A 50 9.94 -20.27 -4.80
N GLY A 51 9.04 -20.47 -3.83
CA GLY A 51 8.87 -19.56 -2.70
C GLY A 51 8.44 -18.15 -3.09
N VAL A 52 7.64 -18.01 -4.17
CA VAL A 52 7.22 -16.71 -4.75
C VAL A 52 5.71 -16.52 -4.77
N VAL A 53 5.01 -17.16 -3.87
CA VAL A 53 3.57 -16.91 -3.67
C VAL A 53 3.40 -15.54 -3.04
N ARG A 54 2.67 -14.66 -3.73
CA ARG A 54 2.50 -13.28 -3.26
C ARG A 54 1.71 -13.23 -1.96
N ASN A 55 2.31 -12.61 -0.95
CA ASN A 55 1.60 -12.26 0.28
C ASN A 55 1.19 -10.78 0.22
N PRO A 56 -0.12 -10.44 0.20
CA PRO A 56 -0.55 -9.04 0.15
C PRO A 56 -0.23 -8.27 1.43
N PHE A 57 0.06 -8.93 2.54
CA PHE A 57 0.42 -8.33 3.83
C PHE A 57 1.93 -8.25 4.05
N GLU A 58 2.73 -8.80 3.15
CA GLU A 58 4.17 -8.62 3.18
C GLU A 58 4.51 -7.14 2.99
N LYS A 59 5.32 -6.60 3.91
CA LYS A 59 5.77 -5.21 3.84
C LYS A 59 6.59 -4.98 2.58
N HIS A 60 6.34 -3.87 1.93
CA HIS A 60 7.15 -3.42 0.81
C HIS A 60 8.60 -3.15 1.26
N LYS A 61 9.53 -2.99 0.32
CA LYS A 61 10.97 -2.72 0.58
C LYS A 61 11.22 -1.53 1.51
N ASN A 62 10.24 -0.65 1.70
CA ASN A 62 10.31 0.46 2.64
C ASN A 62 10.13 0.04 4.11
N GLY A 63 9.82 -1.22 4.39
CA GLY A 63 9.61 -1.76 5.73
C GLY A 63 8.34 -1.27 6.45
N LEU A 64 7.58 -0.34 5.84
CA LEU A 64 6.47 0.37 6.47
C LEU A 64 5.11 -0.09 5.95
N SER A 65 4.93 -0.09 4.64
CA SER A 65 3.62 -0.24 3.98
C SER A 65 3.44 -1.58 3.29
N PHE A 66 2.19 -1.98 3.11
CA PHE A 66 1.79 -3.21 2.41
C PHE A 66 0.47 -2.99 1.64
N THR A 67 0.23 -3.84 0.65
CA THR A 67 -0.95 -3.69 -0.22
C THR A 67 -2.25 -4.08 0.49
N GLY A 68 -2.22 -5.07 1.38
CA GLY A 68 -3.40 -5.67 2.00
C GLY A 68 -4.31 -6.38 0.99
N TYR A 69 -5.45 -6.88 1.48
CA TYR A 69 -6.47 -7.56 0.69
C TYR A 69 -7.86 -7.10 1.14
N GLY A 70 -8.83 -7.03 0.21
CA GLY A 70 -10.23 -6.79 0.53
C GLY A 70 -10.83 -5.61 -0.23
N TYR A 71 -10.95 -4.45 0.38
CA TYR A 71 -11.78 -3.33 -0.08
C TYR A 71 -11.56 -2.94 -1.55
N CYS A 72 -10.34 -2.71 -1.96
CA CYS A 72 -10.04 -2.23 -3.31
C CYS A 72 -10.10 -3.31 -4.40
N CYS A 73 -10.30 -4.58 -4.05
CA CYS A 73 -10.35 -5.67 -5.03
C CYS A 73 -11.53 -5.56 -5.99
N ASN A 74 -12.63 -4.94 -5.55
CA ASN A 74 -13.86 -4.78 -6.31
C ASN A 74 -13.94 -3.44 -7.07
N LEU A 75 -12.93 -2.59 -6.96
CA LEU A 75 -12.91 -1.31 -7.68
C LEU A 75 -12.49 -1.49 -9.13
N ASP A 76 -12.98 -0.60 -9.98
CA ASP A 76 -12.46 -0.44 -11.33
C ASP A 76 -10.93 -0.28 -11.31
N LYS A 77 -10.26 -0.93 -12.28
CA LYS A 77 -8.79 -0.95 -12.34
C LYS A 77 -8.19 0.45 -12.45
N LYS A 78 -8.79 1.33 -13.27
CA LYS A 78 -8.27 2.69 -13.51
C LYS A 78 -8.36 3.53 -12.24
N LEU A 79 -9.48 3.43 -11.52
CA LEU A 79 -9.67 4.11 -10.24
C LEU A 79 -8.69 3.58 -9.18
N ARG A 80 -8.60 2.27 -9.03
CA ARG A 80 -7.66 1.63 -8.08
C ARG A 80 -6.21 2.04 -8.35
N ASP A 81 -5.78 2.04 -9.62
CA ASP A 81 -4.42 2.42 -10.01
C ASP A 81 -4.14 3.91 -9.73
N ALA A 82 -5.15 4.79 -9.87
CA ALA A 82 -5.05 6.20 -9.51
C ALA A 82 -4.87 6.38 -8.01
N ILE A 83 -5.72 5.73 -7.21
CA ILE A 83 -5.64 5.76 -5.73
C ILE A 83 -4.29 5.19 -5.26
N TYR A 84 -3.84 4.10 -5.87
CA TYR A 84 -2.55 3.48 -5.52
C TYR A 84 -1.36 4.43 -5.77
N ARG A 85 -1.38 5.18 -6.88
CA ARG A 85 -0.33 6.20 -7.16
C ARG A 85 -0.31 7.30 -6.10
N THR A 86 -1.49 7.80 -5.70
CA THR A 86 -1.61 8.82 -4.65
C THR A 86 -1.08 8.30 -3.31
N TRP A 87 -1.51 7.12 -2.90
CA TRP A 87 -1.04 6.45 -1.68
C TRP A 87 0.49 6.23 -1.69
N ARG A 88 1.00 5.67 -2.78
CA ARG A 88 2.43 5.46 -2.94
C ARG A 88 3.21 6.76 -2.85
N GLY A 89 2.68 7.86 -3.40
CA GLY A 89 3.26 9.19 -3.27
C GLY A 89 3.34 9.66 -1.81
N ALA A 90 2.26 9.50 -1.03
CA ALA A 90 2.26 9.82 0.39
C ALA A 90 3.29 8.98 1.17
N VAL A 91 3.28 7.65 0.98
CA VAL A 91 4.26 6.73 1.59
C VAL A 91 5.70 7.15 1.26
N HIS A 92 5.99 7.44 -0.01
CA HIS A 92 7.35 7.84 -0.45
C HIS A 92 7.86 9.11 0.22
N ARG A 93 6.98 10.06 0.52
CA ARG A 93 7.33 11.32 1.18
C ARG A 93 7.67 11.15 2.66
N THR A 94 7.31 10.01 3.27
CA THR A 94 7.54 9.72 4.69
C THR A 94 8.73 8.80 4.94
N ILE A 95 9.45 8.40 3.88
CA ILE A 95 10.63 7.53 3.99
C ILE A 95 11.90 8.37 3.97
N ALA A 96 12.68 8.31 5.04
CA ALA A 96 13.90 9.09 5.23
C ALA A 96 14.90 9.00 4.05
N ASP A 97 15.08 7.79 3.49
CA ASP A 97 16.02 7.55 2.39
C ASP A 97 15.62 8.28 1.09
N ASN A 98 14.37 8.71 0.97
CA ASN A 98 13.89 9.45 -0.19
C ASN A 98 14.08 10.97 -0.05
N TYR A 99 14.43 11.47 1.13
CA TYR A 99 14.67 12.90 1.34
C TYR A 99 15.77 13.43 0.40
N GLY A 100 16.80 12.65 0.11
CA GLY A 100 17.86 13.02 -0.83
C GLY A 100 17.42 13.31 -2.26
N LYS A 101 16.32 12.70 -2.73
CA LYS A 101 15.78 12.91 -4.09
C LYS A 101 14.86 14.14 -4.19
N TYR A 102 14.33 14.63 -3.05
CA TYR A 102 13.47 15.80 -2.95
C TYR A 102 14.16 16.97 -2.24
N VAL A 103 15.48 16.89 -2.10
CA VAL A 103 16.35 17.76 -1.27
C VAL A 103 16.31 19.22 -1.63
N ALA A 104 15.85 19.61 -2.83
CA ALA A 104 15.82 21.03 -3.18
C ALA A 104 14.99 21.91 -2.23
N ARG A 105 14.09 21.32 -1.41
CA ARG A 105 13.18 22.11 -0.59
C ARG A 105 13.00 21.71 0.89
N ASN A 106 13.56 20.61 1.40
CA ASN A 106 13.31 20.12 2.78
C ASN A 106 11.80 19.97 3.18
N VAL A 107 10.89 20.06 2.22
CA VAL A 107 9.44 20.16 2.44
C VAL A 107 8.88 18.93 3.17
N TYR A 108 9.45 17.77 2.91
CA TYR A 108 8.98 16.51 3.49
C TYR A 108 9.86 15.98 4.64
N LYS A 109 10.84 16.78 5.08
CA LYS A 109 11.62 16.43 6.27
C LYS A 109 10.67 16.26 7.45
N ASP A 110 10.83 15.16 8.17
CA ASP A 110 10.00 14.79 9.33
C ASP A 110 8.52 14.51 9.00
N ALA A 111 8.19 14.31 7.73
CA ALA A 111 6.85 13.88 7.35
C ALA A 111 6.58 12.46 7.83
N THR A 112 5.39 12.23 8.37
CA THR A 112 4.93 10.94 8.89
C THR A 112 3.61 10.51 8.25
N LEU A 113 3.31 9.22 8.33
CA LEU A 113 2.08 8.61 7.83
C LEU A 113 1.38 7.89 8.99
N CYS A 114 0.08 8.06 9.14
CA CYS A 114 -0.68 7.33 10.14
C CYS A 114 -0.60 5.81 9.91
N SER A 115 -0.63 5.04 10.99
CA SER A 115 -0.51 3.58 10.93
C SER A 115 -1.59 2.90 10.09
N GLU A 116 -2.80 3.47 10.08
CA GLU A 116 -3.91 2.97 9.27
C GLU A 116 -3.59 2.98 7.77
N TRP A 117 -2.89 4.00 7.28
CA TRP A 117 -2.53 4.11 5.87
C TRP A 117 -1.25 3.35 5.49
N HIS A 118 -0.61 2.65 6.42
CA HIS A 118 0.38 1.62 6.07
C HIS A 118 -0.27 0.50 5.24
N ASN A 119 -1.56 0.23 5.47
CA ASN A 119 -2.36 -0.67 4.64
C ASN A 119 -3.07 0.11 3.52
N PHE A 120 -2.75 -0.22 2.26
CA PHE A 120 -3.39 0.41 1.10
C PHE A 120 -4.92 0.29 1.08
N GLN A 121 -5.49 -0.80 1.63
CA GLN A 121 -6.95 -0.99 1.67
C GLN A 121 -7.64 0.12 2.49
N ASN A 122 -7.04 0.52 3.61
CA ASN A 122 -7.58 1.58 4.47
C ASN A 122 -7.50 2.94 3.78
N PHE A 123 -6.38 3.25 3.13
CA PHE A 123 -6.27 4.47 2.32
C PHE A 123 -7.29 4.47 1.17
N CYS A 124 -7.47 3.33 0.51
CA CYS A 124 -8.44 3.19 -0.57
C CYS A 124 -9.87 3.46 -0.09
N ARG A 125 -10.22 2.92 1.09
CA ARG A 125 -11.51 3.19 1.73
C ARG A 125 -11.69 4.67 2.01
N PHE A 126 -10.71 5.32 2.62
CA PHE A 126 -10.72 6.76 2.88
C PHE A 126 -11.02 7.58 1.61
N VAL A 127 -10.35 7.25 0.50
CA VAL A 127 -10.58 7.94 -0.79
C VAL A 127 -12.00 7.72 -1.30
N CYS A 128 -12.48 6.47 -1.31
CA CYS A 128 -13.78 6.11 -1.88
C CYS A 128 -14.97 6.62 -1.03
N GLU A 129 -14.79 6.73 0.28
CA GLU A 129 -15.80 7.26 1.20
C GLU A 129 -15.75 8.79 1.30
N ASN A 130 -14.70 9.42 0.76
CA ASN A 130 -14.57 10.87 0.75
C ASN A 130 -15.42 11.48 -0.37
N ARG A 131 -16.53 12.12 0.01
CA ARG A 131 -17.49 12.74 -0.92
C ARG A 131 -16.91 13.88 -1.77
N TYR A 132 -15.77 14.42 -1.39
CA TYR A 132 -15.10 15.52 -2.10
C TYR A 132 -14.02 15.02 -3.06
N TYR A 133 -13.70 13.72 -3.04
CA TYR A 133 -12.72 13.16 -3.97
C TYR A 133 -13.26 13.15 -5.40
N GLN A 134 -12.46 13.63 -6.33
CA GLN A 134 -12.68 13.53 -7.78
C GLN A 134 -11.41 13.03 -8.47
N ALA A 135 -11.59 12.37 -9.61
CA ALA A 135 -10.45 11.90 -10.39
C ALA A 135 -9.55 13.08 -10.81
N GLY A 136 -8.25 12.98 -10.52
CA GLY A 136 -7.28 14.05 -10.79
C GLY A 136 -6.97 14.94 -9.59
N PHE A 137 -7.75 14.87 -8.51
CA PHE A 137 -7.45 15.61 -7.29
C PHE A 137 -6.18 15.07 -6.63
N GLN A 138 -5.44 15.97 -6.00
CA GLN A 138 -4.24 15.66 -5.24
C GLN A 138 -4.53 15.61 -3.74
N LEU A 139 -3.82 14.72 -3.05
CA LEU A 139 -3.83 14.66 -1.59
C LEU A 139 -2.96 15.79 -1.04
N ASP A 140 -3.58 16.68 -0.31
CA ASP A 140 -2.92 17.77 0.44
C ASP A 140 -2.98 17.53 1.94
N LYS A 141 -1.92 17.93 2.66
CA LYS A 141 -1.78 17.79 4.11
C LYS A 141 -1.70 19.13 4.85
N ASP A 142 -1.53 20.22 4.11
CA ASP A 142 -1.19 21.53 4.68
C ASP A 142 -2.38 22.48 4.74
N LEU A 143 -3.43 22.25 3.94
CA LEU A 143 -4.59 23.14 3.88
C LEU A 143 -5.40 23.14 5.18
N LEU A 144 -5.69 21.95 5.72
CA LEU A 144 -6.51 21.84 6.95
C LEU A 144 -5.72 22.26 8.18
N VAL A 145 -4.44 21.95 8.22
CA VAL A 145 -3.54 22.28 9.33
C VAL A 145 -2.22 22.81 8.77
N ARG A 146 -2.05 24.12 8.83
CA ARG A 146 -0.87 24.79 8.29
C ARG A 146 0.43 24.25 8.88
N GLY A 147 1.39 23.90 8.00
CA GLY A 147 2.70 23.37 8.41
C GLY A 147 2.64 21.92 8.94
N ASN A 148 1.52 21.23 8.73
CA ASN A 148 1.36 19.84 9.13
C ASN A 148 2.39 18.94 8.45
N LYS A 149 2.92 17.99 9.22
CA LYS A 149 3.88 16.97 8.76
C LYS A 149 3.31 15.55 8.80
N HIS A 150 2.05 15.39 9.21
CA HIS A 150 1.42 14.10 9.38
C HIS A 150 0.32 13.85 8.34
N TYR A 151 0.46 12.77 7.57
CA TYR A 151 -0.57 12.30 6.64
C TYR A 151 -1.55 11.39 7.39
N SER A 152 -2.80 11.84 7.53
CA SER A 152 -3.88 11.09 8.17
C SER A 152 -5.25 11.49 7.61
N PRO A 153 -6.33 10.73 7.88
CA PRO A 153 -7.70 11.12 7.53
C PRO A 153 -8.10 12.49 8.09
N ASP A 154 -7.60 12.85 9.26
CA ASP A 154 -7.98 14.08 9.98
C ASP A 154 -7.24 15.32 9.48
N THR A 155 -6.08 15.13 8.86
CA THR A 155 -5.19 16.23 8.45
C THR A 155 -5.10 16.41 6.95
N CYS A 156 -5.60 15.47 6.15
CA CYS A 156 -5.51 15.51 4.70
C CYS A 156 -6.86 15.76 4.03
N CYS A 157 -6.83 16.46 2.92
CA CYS A 157 -7.96 16.64 2.03
C CYS A 157 -7.55 16.46 0.56
N PHE A 158 -8.55 16.42 -0.32
CA PHE A 158 -8.32 16.35 -1.76
C PHE A 158 -8.59 17.69 -2.42
N LEU A 159 -7.63 18.17 -3.23
CA LEU A 159 -7.70 19.44 -3.92
C LEU A 159 -7.49 19.26 -5.43
N PRO A 160 -8.16 20.07 -6.26
CA PRO A 160 -7.78 20.26 -7.65
C PRO A 160 -6.29 20.61 -7.77
N LEU A 161 -5.64 20.15 -8.85
CA LEU A 161 -4.21 20.38 -9.10
C LEU A 161 -3.86 21.88 -9.04
N GLU A 162 -4.70 22.70 -9.63
CA GLU A 162 -4.50 24.15 -9.72
C GLU A 162 -4.49 24.82 -8.35
N LEU A 163 -5.43 24.44 -7.49
CA LEU A 163 -5.52 24.98 -6.12
C LEU A 163 -4.35 24.52 -5.25
N ASN A 164 -3.98 23.24 -5.37
CA ASN A 164 -2.85 22.72 -4.63
C ASN A 164 -1.54 23.43 -4.98
N GLY A 165 -1.34 23.79 -6.25
CA GLY A 165 -0.19 24.56 -6.72
C GLY A 165 -0.13 25.98 -6.13
N VAL A 166 -1.27 26.68 -6.05
CA VAL A 166 -1.35 28.04 -5.46
C VAL A 166 -1.05 27.99 -3.97
N ILE A 167 -1.68 27.08 -3.23
CA ILE A 167 -1.48 26.93 -1.79
C ILE A 167 -0.01 26.64 -1.45
N CYS A 168 0.64 25.75 -2.18
CA CYS A 168 2.07 25.43 -1.96
C CYS A 168 2.97 26.64 -2.24
N SER A 169 2.67 27.48 -3.24
CA SER A 169 3.47 28.66 -3.58
C SER A 169 3.34 29.79 -2.53
N ASP A 170 2.16 29.99 -1.96
CA ASP A 170 1.92 31.00 -0.95
C ASP A 170 2.54 30.67 0.41
N PHE A 171 2.73 29.39 0.70
CA PHE A 171 3.40 28.94 1.93
C PHE A 171 4.93 28.97 1.85
N ASP A 172 5.51 28.88 0.65
CA ASP A 172 6.97 28.94 0.44
C ASP A 172 7.54 30.39 0.43
N ASN A 173 6.67 31.39 0.34
CA ASN A 173 7.07 32.82 0.20
C ASN A 173 6.99 33.64 1.50
N LYS A 174 6.94 32.99 2.69
CA LYS A 174 6.95 33.72 3.98
C LYS A 174 7.99 33.19 4.94
#